data_0246461159515a10210e78a0e7998e52
#
_entry.id   0246461159515a10210e78a0e7998e52
#
_cell.length_a   1.000
_cell.length_b   1.000
_cell.length_c   1.000
_cell.angle_alpha   90.00
_cell.angle_beta   90.00
_cell.angle_gamma   90.00
#
_symmetry.space_group_name_H-M   'P 1'
#
loop_
_entity.id
_entity.type
_entity.pdbx_description
1 polymer ?
#
loop_
_entity_poly.entity_id
_entity_poly.type
_entity_poly.pdbx_seq_one_letter_code
_entity_poly.pdbx_strand_id
1 'polypeptide(L)' 'SDFGIHKEKTLTSFGVYTNKDITVSIFADGVKKQFAVKGGVKPAVLKPYMRGTKFKIRFDGRADGVVIAAPKLTLEYYE' A
#
# COMPACT_ATOMS: atom_id res chain seq x y z
N SER A 1 20.24 1.59 -16.25
CA SER A 1 18.88 1.23 -15.96
C SER A 1 18.57 1.50 -14.50
N ASP A 2 17.40 2.00 -14.22
CA ASP A 2 16.96 2.34 -12.88
C ASP A 2 16.03 1.27 -12.28
N PHE A 3 15.93 0.13 -12.93
CA PHE A 3 15.08 -0.99 -12.51
C PHE A 3 13.60 -0.59 -12.32
N GLY A 4 13.15 0.37 -13.11
CA GLY A 4 11.77 0.83 -13.05
C GLY A 4 11.48 1.89 -11.99
N ILE A 5 12.50 2.38 -11.25
CA ILE A 5 12.29 3.38 -10.19
C ILE A 5 11.66 4.65 -10.74
N HIS A 6 12.08 5.09 -11.92
CA HIS A 6 11.55 6.29 -12.56
C HIS A 6 10.52 6.01 -13.66
N LYS A 7 10.18 4.75 -13.86
CA LYS A 7 9.14 4.38 -14.83
C LYS A 7 7.77 4.58 -14.24
N GLU A 8 6.85 4.98 -15.09
CA GLU A 8 5.44 5.00 -14.72
C GLU A 8 4.92 3.59 -14.53
N LYS A 9 4.17 3.40 -13.47
CA LYS A 9 3.60 2.11 -13.12
C LYS A 9 2.27 2.29 -12.42
N THR A 10 1.47 1.27 -12.39
CA THR A 10 0.21 1.25 -11.64
C THR A 10 0.33 0.28 -10.47
N LEU A 11 0.04 0.76 -9.28
CA LEU A 11 -0.09 -0.09 -8.11
C LEU A 11 -1.51 -0.67 -8.14
N THR A 12 -1.61 -1.95 -8.49
CA THR A 12 -2.90 -2.62 -8.67
C THR A 12 -3.37 -3.31 -7.41
N SER A 13 -2.45 -3.78 -6.59
CA SER A 13 -2.81 -4.53 -5.39
C SER A 13 -1.79 -4.27 -4.29
N PHE A 14 -2.29 -4.16 -3.06
CA PHE A 14 -1.47 -4.05 -1.88
C PHE A 14 -2.05 -4.94 -0.79
N GLY A 15 -1.33 -5.99 -0.46
CA GLY A 15 -1.71 -6.91 0.61
C GLY A 15 -0.94 -6.61 1.88
N VAL A 16 -1.60 -6.68 3.01
CA VAL A 16 -0.98 -6.44 4.31
C VAL A 16 -1.73 -7.21 5.40
N TYR A 17 -0.98 -7.74 6.34
CA TYR A 17 -1.56 -8.31 7.55
C TYR A 17 -1.42 -7.32 8.70
N THR A 18 -2.47 -7.15 9.46
CA THR A 18 -2.44 -6.40 10.70
C THR A 18 -3.31 -7.10 11.76
N ASN A 19 -2.86 -7.06 13.00
CA ASN A 19 -3.60 -7.65 14.12
C ASN A 19 -4.69 -6.72 14.65
N LYS A 20 -4.62 -5.41 14.34
CA LYS A 20 -5.57 -4.41 14.81
C LYS A 20 -5.93 -3.47 13.65
N ASP A 21 -7.03 -2.76 13.82
CA ASP A 21 -7.49 -1.81 12.80
C ASP A 21 -6.47 -0.70 12.58
N ILE A 22 -6.17 -0.43 11.32
CA ILE A 22 -5.26 0.64 10.93
C ILE A 22 -5.84 1.40 9.73
N THR A 23 -5.22 2.53 9.43
CA THR A 23 -5.44 3.26 8.17
C THR A 23 -4.18 3.17 7.34
N VAL A 24 -4.34 2.81 6.08
CA VAL A 24 -3.25 2.79 5.12
C VAL A 24 -3.43 3.96 4.16
N SER A 25 -2.42 4.81 4.06
CA SER A 25 -2.40 5.91 3.10
C SER A 25 -1.40 5.60 2.01
N ILE A 26 -1.84 5.68 0.76
CA ILE A 26 -0.99 5.42 -0.40
C ILE A 26 -0.88 6.70 -1.20
N PHE A 27 0.35 7.09 -1.48
CA PHE A 27 0.67 8.27 -2.27
C PHE A 27 1.28 7.84 -3.59
N ALA A 28 0.78 8.39 -4.69
CA ALA A 28 1.36 8.23 -6.01
C ALA A 28 1.59 9.61 -6.57
N ASP A 29 2.85 10.05 -6.65
CA ASP A 29 3.26 11.37 -7.14
C ASP A 29 2.43 12.51 -6.51
N GLY A 30 2.17 12.43 -5.21
CA GLY A 30 1.42 13.44 -4.50
C GLY A 30 -0.10 13.23 -4.44
N VAL A 31 -0.63 12.29 -5.21
CA VAL A 31 -2.04 11.91 -5.10
C VAL A 31 -2.17 10.89 -3.97
N LYS A 32 -3.12 11.12 -3.07
CA LYS A 32 -3.30 10.31 -1.87
C LYS A 32 -4.63 9.57 -1.90
N LYS A 33 -4.60 8.29 -1.55
CA LYS A 33 -5.79 7.51 -1.21
C LYS A 33 -5.61 6.88 0.15
N GLN A 34 -6.69 6.82 0.93
CA GLN A 34 -6.70 6.19 2.23
C GLN A 34 -7.63 5.00 2.26
N PHE A 35 -7.23 3.98 2.98
CA PHE A 35 -8.00 2.75 3.15
C PHE A 35 -8.05 2.39 4.62
N ALA A 36 -9.25 2.10 5.11
CA ALA A 36 -9.42 1.51 6.44
C ALA A 36 -9.16 0.01 6.34
N VAL A 37 -8.28 -0.50 7.16
CA VAL A 37 -7.94 -1.92 7.17
C VAL A 37 -8.31 -2.49 8.53
N LYS A 38 -9.15 -3.52 8.51
CA LYS A 38 -9.52 -4.22 9.73
C LYS A 38 -8.46 -5.23 10.13
N GLY A 39 -8.09 -5.21 11.40
CA GLY A 39 -7.24 -6.22 11.98
C GLY A 39 -7.97 -7.53 12.10
N GLY A 40 -7.21 -8.62 12.03
CA GLY A 40 -7.79 -9.93 12.17
C GLY A 40 -6.81 -11.03 11.83
N VAL A 41 -7.36 -12.19 11.47
CA VAL A 41 -6.56 -13.39 11.20
C VAL A 41 -6.18 -13.53 9.73
N LYS A 42 -6.78 -12.78 8.84
CA LYS A 42 -6.51 -12.87 7.41
C LYS A 42 -5.84 -11.60 6.90
N PRO A 43 -4.89 -11.70 5.96
CA PRO A 43 -4.36 -10.53 5.31
C PRO A 43 -5.45 -9.76 4.58
N ALA A 44 -5.38 -8.43 4.63
CA ALA A 44 -6.23 -7.57 3.84
C ALA A 44 -5.58 -7.35 2.48
N VAL A 45 -6.41 -7.28 1.43
CA VAL A 45 -5.94 -6.98 0.08
C VAL A 45 -6.66 -5.72 -0.39
N LEU A 46 -5.89 -4.69 -0.64
CA LEU A 46 -6.39 -3.42 -1.15
C LEU A 46 -6.18 -3.35 -2.66
N LYS A 47 -7.06 -2.65 -3.36
CA LYS A 47 -7.00 -2.48 -4.81
C LYS A 47 -6.96 -1.00 -5.14
N PRO A 48 -5.82 -0.33 -4.93
CA PRO A 48 -5.74 1.12 -5.10
C PRO A 48 -5.83 1.59 -6.54
N TYR A 49 -5.28 0.84 -7.50
CA TYR A 49 -5.24 1.24 -8.91
C TYR A 49 -4.74 2.66 -9.10
N MET A 50 -3.60 2.95 -8.50
CA MET A 50 -2.97 4.28 -8.56
C MET A 50 -1.79 4.27 -9.51
N ARG A 51 -1.73 5.23 -10.41
CA ARG A 51 -0.67 5.35 -11.41
C ARG A 51 0.30 6.47 -11.05
N GLY A 52 1.58 6.21 -11.19
CA GLY A 52 2.61 7.20 -10.95
C GLY A 52 4.00 6.63 -11.05
N THR A 53 4.99 7.46 -10.78
CA THR A 53 6.40 7.05 -10.80
C THR A 53 6.95 6.80 -9.40
N LYS A 54 6.51 7.58 -8.43
CA LYS A 54 6.95 7.45 -7.04
C LYS A 54 5.76 7.11 -6.15
N PHE A 55 5.95 6.09 -5.33
CA PHE A 55 4.93 5.64 -4.39
C PHE A 55 5.45 5.72 -2.97
N LYS A 56 4.55 6.09 -2.07
CA LYS A 56 4.81 6.11 -0.64
C LYS A 56 3.63 5.48 0.06
N ILE A 57 3.90 4.65 1.05
CA ILE A 57 2.87 4.00 1.83
C ILE A 57 3.08 4.36 3.30
N ARG A 58 2.00 4.77 3.94
CA ARG A 58 2.02 5.14 5.35
C ARG A 58 0.98 4.34 6.10
N PHE A 59 1.38 3.84 7.26
CA PHE A 59 0.51 3.09 8.15
C PHE A 59 0.23 3.92 9.40
N ASP A 60 -1.03 4.07 9.74
CA ASP A 60 -1.47 4.74 10.95
C ASP A 60 -2.34 3.81 11.78
N GLY A 61 -1.89 3.52 12.98
CA GLY A 61 -2.63 2.72 13.94
C GLY A 61 -2.78 3.50 15.24
N ARG A 62 -3.94 3.37 15.89
CA ARG A 62 -4.23 4.10 17.12
C ARG A 62 -4.06 3.27 18.37
N ALA A 63 -4.02 1.96 18.24
CA ALA A 63 -3.94 1.07 19.38
C ALA A 63 -2.50 0.68 19.66
N ASP A 64 -2.16 0.49 20.92
CA ASP A 64 -0.87 -0.07 21.30
C ASP A 64 -0.79 -1.53 20.83
N GLY A 65 0.43 -1.97 20.52
CA GLY A 65 0.66 -3.34 20.12
C GLY A 65 0.21 -3.68 18.71
N VAL A 66 0.12 -2.68 17.83
CA VAL A 66 -0.17 -2.94 16.40
C VAL A 66 1.02 -3.64 15.78
N VAL A 67 0.74 -4.74 15.09
CA VAL A 67 1.72 -5.47 14.29
C VAL A 67 1.29 -5.40 12.84
N ILE A 68 2.21 -5.01 11.98
CA ILE A 68 2.01 -4.95 10.52
C ILE A 68 3.03 -5.87 9.90
N ALA A 69 2.57 -6.81 9.08
CA ALA A 69 3.45 -7.81 8.52
C ALA A 69 3.15 -8.11 7.06
N ALA A 70 4.17 -8.62 6.39
CA ALA A 70 4.11 -9.16 5.03
C ALA A 70 3.44 -8.23 4.01
N PRO A 71 3.83 -6.96 3.91
CA PRO A 71 3.30 -6.11 2.85
C PRO A 71 3.70 -6.69 1.49
N LYS A 72 2.72 -6.74 0.58
CA LYS A 72 2.94 -7.29 -0.75
C LYS A 72 2.30 -6.36 -1.78
N LEU A 73 3.14 -5.85 -2.69
CA LEU A 73 2.71 -4.92 -3.73
C LEU A 73 2.68 -5.62 -5.08
N THR A 74 1.67 -5.34 -5.87
CA THR A 74 1.61 -5.75 -7.27
C THR A 74 1.61 -4.50 -8.13
N LEU A 75 2.57 -4.42 -9.02
CA LEU A 75 2.78 -3.26 -9.89
C LEU A 75 2.73 -3.68 -11.35
N GLU A 76 2.10 -2.85 -12.17
CA GLU A 76 2.17 -2.95 -13.63
C GLU A 76 3.00 -1.80 -14.17
N TYR A 77 3.97 -2.12 -15.01
CA TYR A 77 4.88 -1.13 -15.58
C TYR A 77 4.46 -0.77 -17.00
N TYR A 78 4.67 0.49 -17.34
CA TYR A 78 4.44 1.00 -18.69
C TYR A 78 5.77 1.32 -19.36
N GLU A 79 5.89 1.00 -20.61
CA GLU A 79 7.10 1.26 -21.39
C GLU A 79 6.98 2.52 -22.24
#